data_30d7a5510b8dc2ad7b379f3df818f6a7
#
_entry.id   30d7a5510b8dc2ad7b379f3df818f6a7
#
_cell.length_a   1.000
_cell.length_b   1.000
_cell.length_c   1.000
_cell.angle_alpha   90.00
_cell.angle_beta   90.00
_cell.angle_gamma   90.00
#
_symmetry.space_group_name_H-M   'P 1'
#
loop_
_entity.id
_entity.type
_entity.pdbx_description
1 polymer ?
#
loop_
_entity_poly.entity_id
_entity_poly.type
_entity_poly.pdbx_seq_one_letter_code
_entity_poly.pdbx_strand_id
1 'polypeptide(L)'
;MPRLLLDTHILIRWLGDIRKLSRPQLRELESATRRGEPVALSAVSLLEIAVLASGERPALKVSLDEFFRDLNSNPTFRILPLTYEVALDVASLSALRDPADRAIAATTRVHRLRLVTSDQRIIESKLVPVVE
;
A
#
# COMPACT_ATOMS: atom_id res chain seq x y z
N MET A 1 -8.03 5.13 13.70
CA MET A 1 -8.40 4.22 12.57
C MET A 1 -7.86 4.82 11.27
N PRO A 2 -7.08 4.06 10.49
CA PRO A 2 -6.65 4.54 9.19
C PRO A 2 -7.81 4.66 8.21
N ARG A 3 -7.73 5.61 7.30
CA ARG A 3 -8.67 5.79 6.19
C ARG A 3 -8.04 5.48 4.85
N LEU A 4 -6.71 5.50 4.80
CA LEU A 4 -5.94 5.29 3.59
C LEU A 4 -5.15 4.00 3.68
N LEU A 5 -5.09 3.28 2.58
CA LEU A 5 -4.17 2.17 2.39
C LEU A 5 -3.23 2.55 1.24
N LEU A 6 -1.94 2.33 1.42
CA LEU A 6 -0.94 2.66 0.39
C LEU A 6 -0.65 1.43 -0.46
N ASP A 7 -0.74 1.60 -1.78
CA ASP A 7 -0.16 0.61 -2.68
C ASP A 7 1.36 0.61 -2.50
N THR A 8 2.00 -0.51 -2.79
CA THR A 8 3.42 -0.70 -2.51
C THR A 8 4.30 0.39 -3.11
N HIS A 9 4.07 0.75 -4.37
CA HIS A 9 4.88 1.79 -5.02
C HIS A 9 4.69 3.17 -4.40
N ILE A 10 3.51 3.46 -3.83
CA ILE A 10 3.26 4.73 -3.14
C ILE A 10 4.10 4.80 -1.87
N LEU A 11 4.14 3.71 -1.10
CA LEU A 11 4.99 3.66 0.10
C LEU A 11 6.45 3.95 -0.25
N ILE A 12 6.97 3.28 -1.28
CA ILE A 12 8.35 3.45 -1.71
C ILE A 12 8.63 4.89 -2.13
N ARG A 13 7.71 5.51 -2.88
CA ARG A 13 7.85 6.90 -3.31
C ARG A 13 7.78 7.88 -2.15
N TRP A 14 6.86 7.65 -1.22
CA TRP A 14 6.69 8.54 -0.07
C TRP A 14 7.92 8.53 0.83
N LEU A 15 8.54 7.38 1.02
CA LEU A 15 9.75 7.25 1.84
C LEU A 15 11.03 7.59 1.06
N GLY A 16 10.98 7.56 -0.27
CA GLY A 16 12.14 7.82 -1.12
C GLY A 16 12.08 9.17 -1.82
N ASP A 17 11.27 9.27 -2.87
CA ASP A 17 11.18 10.47 -3.69
C ASP A 17 9.73 10.95 -3.81
N ILE A 18 9.35 11.89 -2.95
CA ILE A 18 7.99 12.43 -2.88
C ILE A 18 7.59 13.18 -4.14
N ARG A 19 8.56 13.59 -4.98
CA ARG A 19 8.25 14.25 -6.25
C ARG A 19 7.53 13.34 -7.24
N LYS A 20 7.61 12.02 -7.02
CA LYS A 20 6.90 11.03 -7.83
C LYS A 20 5.45 10.85 -7.43
N LEU A 21 5.02 11.46 -6.34
CA LEU A 21 3.62 11.44 -5.91
C LEU A 21 2.84 12.55 -6.62
N SER A 22 1.56 12.28 -6.90
CA SER A 22 0.67 13.31 -7.42
C SER A 22 0.32 14.31 -6.31
N ARG A 23 -0.18 15.48 -6.70
CA ARG A 23 -0.65 16.47 -5.73
C ARG A 23 -1.76 15.94 -4.84
N PRO A 24 -2.81 15.28 -5.37
CA PRO A 24 -3.83 14.70 -4.51
C PRO A 24 -3.27 13.66 -3.55
N GLN A 25 -2.35 12.81 -4.00
CA GLN A 25 -1.72 11.79 -3.15
C GLN A 25 -0.96 12.46 -2.00
N LEU A 26 -0.09 13.40 -2.31
CA LEU A 26 0.71 14.08 -1.30
C LEU A 26 -0.17 14.84 -0.31
N ARG A 27 -1.22 15.49 -0.80
CA ARG A 27 -2.17 16.23 0.04
C ARG A 27 -2.86 15.32 1.06
N GLU A 28 -3.33 14.15 0.61
CA GLU A 28 -4.01 13.20 1.49
C GLU A 28 -3.05 12.64 2.54
N LEU A 29 -1.81 12.33 2.14
CA LEU A 29 -0.81 11.80 3.08
C LEU A 29 -0.40 12.85 4.11
N GLU A 30 -0.18 14.09 3.67
CA GLU A 30 0.15 15.18 4.58
C GLU A 30 -0.99 15.48 5.55
N SER A 31 -2.23 15.42 5.07
CA SER A 31 -3.41 15.62 5.89
C SER A 31 -3.53 14.54 6.97
N ALA A 32 -3.32 13.28 6.62
CA ALA A 32 -3.32 12.19 7.58
C ALA A 32 -2.23 12.38 8.65
N THR A 33 -1.03 12.77 8.22
CA THR A 33 0.08 13.04 9.14
C THR A 33 -0.26 14.16 10.12
N ARG A 34 -0.84 15.25 9.63
CA ARG A 34 -1.23 16.37 10.50
C ARG A 34 -2.28 15.98 11.52
N ARG A 35 -3.20 15.08 11.17
CA ARG A 35 -4.24 14.60 12.10
C ARG A 35 -3.72 13.52 13.05
N GLY A 36 -2.47 13.09 12.90
CA GLY A 36 -1.96 11.96 13.67
C GLY A 36 -2.63 10.65 13.32
N GLU A 37 -3.21 10.55 12.14
CA GLU A 37 -3.92 9.36 11.67
C GLU A 37 -2.93 8.43 10.94
N PRO A 38 -2.84 7.16 11.37
CA PRO A 38 -1.95 6.23 10.67
C PRO A 38 -2.48 5.92 9.26
N VAL A 39 -1.57 5.50 8.39
CA VAL A 39 -1.92 4.96 7.08
C VAL A 39 -1.69 3.45 7.10
N ALA A 40 -2.52 2.72 6.38
CA ALA A 40 -2.45 1.27 6.38
C ALA A 40 -1.58 0.76 5.23
N LEU A 41 -0.97 -0.39 5.46
CA LEU A 41 -0.24 -1.17 4.46
C LEU A 41 -0.79 -2.58 4.50
N SER A 42 -0.91 -3.21 3.34
CA SER A 42 -1.20 -4.65 3.28
C SER A 42 0.05 -5.44 3.62
N ALA A 43 -0.09 -6.54 4.36
CA ALA A 43 1.01 -7.47 4.59
C ALA A 43 1.63 -7.96 3.27
N VAL A 44 0.85 -8.00 2.19
CA VAL A 44 1.33 -8.38 0.86
C VAL A 44 2.38 -7.40 0.33
N SER A 45 2.31 -6.13 0.72
CA SER A 45 3.33 -5.16 0.34
C SER A 45 4.71 -5.52 0.90
N LEU A 46 4.77 -6.16 2.06
CA LEU A 46 6.04 -6.64 2.62
C LEU A 46 6.65 -7.71 1.70
N LEU A 47 5.82 -8.60 1.18
CA LEU A 47 6.27 -9.62 0.22
C LEU A 47 6.80 -8.98 -1.05
N GLU A 48 6.07 -8.02 -1.61
CA GLU A 48 6.50 -7.33 -2.82
C GLU A 48 7.83 -6.61 -2.61
N ILE A 49 7.99 -5.92 -1.48
CA ILE A 49 9.22 -5.21 -1.14
C ILE A 49 10.38 -6.20 -1.00
N ALA A 50 10.14 -7.33 -0.34
CA ALA A 50 11.17 -8.37 -0.18
C ALA A 50 11.64 -8.92 -1.54
N VAL A 51 10.72 -9.13 -2.47
CA VAL A 51 11.04 -9.57 -3.83
C VAL A 51 11.86 -8.52 -4.57
N LEU A 52 11.47 -7.25 -4.49
CA LEU A 52 12.21 -6.14 -5.09
C LEU A 52 13.62 -6.03 -4.52
N ALA A 53 13.77 -6.18 -3.19
CA ALA A 53 15.05 -6.08 -2.52
C ALA A 53 15.98 -7.25 -2.84
N SER A 54 15.45 -8.40 -3.30
CA SER A 54 16.24 -9.57 -3.69
C SER A 54 16.80 -9.47 -5.11
N GLY A 55 16.39 -8.44 -5.88
CA GLY A 55 16.85 -8.24 -7.24
C GLY A 55 18.26 -7.68 -7.32
N GLU A 56 18.81 -7.63 -8.55
CA GLU A 56 20.15 -7.11 -8.81
C GLU A 56 20.26 -5.60 -8.53
N ARG A 57 19.13 -4.89 -8.59
CA ARG A 57 19.06 -3.44 -8.32
C ARG A 57 18.06 -3.20 -7.20
N PRO A 58 18.47 -3.41 -5.94
CA PRO A 58 17.56 -3.21 -4.82
C PRO A 58 17.05 -1.78 -4.77
N ALA A 59 15.75 -1.63 -4.53
CA ALA A 59 15.10 -0.33 -4.46
C ALA A 59 15.35 0.38 -3.13
N LEU A 60 15.95 -0.30 -2.15
CA LEU A 60 16.13 0.21 -0.80
C LEU A 60 17.58 0.65 -0.58
N LYS A 61 17.74 1.79 0.10
CA LYS A 61 19.04 2.33 0.49
C LYS A 61 19.55 1.75 1.80
N VAL A 62 18.69 1.09 2.57
CA VAL A 62 19.02 0.44 3.83
C VAL A 62 18.78 -1.05 3.70
N SER A 63 19.21 -1.85 4.67
CA SER A 63 18.93 -3.29 4.65
C SER A 63 17.44 -3.54 4.76
N LEU A 64 16.98 -4.67 4.21
CA LEU A 64 15.58 -5.06 4.28
C LEU A 64 15.12 -5.21 5.74
N ASP A 65 15.97 -5.76 6.62
CA ASP A 65 15.66 -5.91 8.02
C ASP A 65 15.43 -4.56 8.70
N GLU A 66 16.30 -3.59 8.45
CA GLU A 66 16.12 -2.23 8.98
C GLU A 66 14.84 -1.60 8.48
N PHE A 67 14.56 -1.75 7.18
CA PHE A 67 13.37 -1.19 6.56
C PHE A 67 12.09 -1.75 7.23
N PHE A 68 12.02 -3.06 7.39
CA PHE A 68 10.85 -3.69 8.00
C PHE A 68 10.72 -3.36 9.48
N ARG A 69 11.84 -3.27 10.21
CA ARG A 69 11.80 -2.83 11.62
C ARG A 69 11.24 -1.44 11.75
N ASP A 70 11.71 -0.52 10.90
CA ASP A 70 11.26 0.86 10.93
C ASP A 70 9.77 0.96 10.60
N LEU A 71 9.29 0.23 9.59
CA LEU A 71 7.87 0.20 9.28
C LEU A 71 7.04 -0.31 10.46
N ASN A 72 7.48 -1.39 11.09
CA ASN A 72 6.74 -2.02 12.17
C ASN A 72 6.71 -1.17 13.44
N SER A 73 7.75 -0.40 13.70
CA SER A 73 7.85 0.41 14.91
C SER A 73 7.34 1.84 14.74
N ASN A 74 7.16 2.29 13.49
CA ASN A 74 6.72 3.66 13.21
C ASN A 74 5.20 3.77 13.35
N PRO A 75 4.70 4.61 14.28
CA PRO A 75 3.24 4.75 14.49
C PRO A 75 2.50 5.36 13.28
N THR A 76 3.21 5.90 12.31
CA THR A 76 2.61 6.37 11.06
C THR A 76 1.97 5.24 10.26
N PHE A 77 2.48 4.01 10.41
CA PHE A 77 2.05 2.87 9.61
C PHE A 77 1.32 1.83 10.44
N ARG A 78 0.29 1.24 9.85
CA ARG A 78 -0.40 0.09 10.40
C ARG A 78 -0.44 -1.00 9.34
N ILE A 79 0.26 -2.12 9.62
CA ILE A 79 0.29 -3.25 8.70
C ILE A 79 -0.95 -4.11 8.95
N LEU A 80 -1.76 -4.29 7.92
CA LEU A 80 -2.98 -5.09 7.99
C LEU A 80 -2.70 -6.49 7.47
N PRO A 81 -3.08 -7.52 8.23
CA PRO A 81 -2.78 -8.90 7.84
C PRO A 81 -3.66 -9.38 6.68
N LEU A 82 -3.21 -10.45 6.03
CA LEU A 82 -4.02 -11.15 5.04
C LEU A 82 -4.97 -12.09 5.81
N THR A 83 -6.16 -11.58 6.09
CA THR A 83 -7.16 -12.31 6.86
C THR A 83 -7.99 -13.26 6.00
N TYR A 84 -8.80 -14.08 6.66
CA TYR A 84 -9.76 -14.95 5.98
C TYR A 84 -10.72 -14.13 5.09
N GLU A 85 -11.24 -13.02 5.61
CA GLU A 85 -12.15 -12.16 4.87
C GLU A 85 -11.48 -11.56 3.63
N VAL A 86 -10.23 -11.11 3.77
CA VAL A 86 -9.46 -10.58 2.65
C VAL A 86 -9.26 -11.67 1.59
N ALA A 87 -8.87 -12.87 2.02
CA ALA A 87 -8.65 -13.98 1.08
C ALA A 87 -9.92 -14.36 0.31
N LEU A 88 -11.07 -14.38 1.00
CA LEU A 88 -12.35 -14.63 0.33
C LEU A 88 -12.66 -13.56 -0.74
N ASP A 89 -12.42 -12.30 -0.41
CA ASP A 89 -12.69 -11.21 -1.36
C ASP A 89 -11.75 -11.27 -2.58
N VAL A 90 -10.50 -11.70 -2.37
CA VAL A 90 -9.54 -11.89 -3.48
C VAL A 90 -10.12 -12.81 -4.56
N ALA A 91 -10.84 -13.86 -4.17
CA ALA A 91 -11.41 -14.81 -5.10
C ALA A 91 -12.44 -14.16 -6.05
N SER A 92 -13.08 -13.08 -5.62
CA SER A 92 -14.10 -12.38 -6.42
C SER A 92 -13.50 -11.29 -7.34
N LEU A 93 -12.22 -10.98 -7.23
CA LEU A 93 -11.59 -9.86 -7.95
C LEU A 93 -10.88 -10.32 -9.23
N SER A 94 -11.54 -11.16 -10.03
CA SER A 94 -10.95 -11.73 -11.25
C SER A 94 -10.62 -10.70 -12.34
N ALA A 95 -11.17 -9.48 -12.24
CA ALA A 95 -10.83 -8.39 -13.16
C ALA A 95 -9.36 -7.95 -13.02
N LEU A 96 -8.75 -8.20 -11.86
CA LEU A 96 -7.32 -7.98 -11.64
C LEU A 96 -6.61 -9.33 -11.78
N ARG A 97 -5.54 -9.37 -12.57
CA ARG A 97 -4.80 -10.62 -12.80
C ARG A 97 -3.74 -10.88 -11.75
N ASP A 98 -3.07 -9.84 -11.30
CA ASP A 98 -1.96 -9.95 -10.35
C ASP A 98 -2.49 -10.30 -8.96
N PRO A 99 -2.02 -11.39 -8.34
CA PRO A 99 -2.49 -11.77 -6.99
C PRO A 99 -2.21 -10.71 -5.93
N ALA A 100 -1.07 -10.01 -6.00
CA ALA A 100 -0.75 -8.96 -5.04
C ALA A 100 -1.72 -7.78 -5.19
N ASP A 101 -2.04 -7.38 -6.42
CA ASP A 101 -3.02 -6.33 -6.68
C ASP A 101 -4.40 -6.69 -6.11
N ARG A 102 -4.81 -7.96 -6.29
CA ARG A 102 -6.07 -8.45 -5.71
C ARG A 102 -6.05 -8.36 -4.19
N ALA A 103 -4.96 -8.77 -3.56
CA ALA A 103 -4.85 -8.76 -2.10
C ALA A 103 -4.89 -7.32 -1.56
N ILE A 104 -4.24 -6.39 -2.22
CA ILE A 104 -4.25 -4.97 -1.84
C ILE A 104 -5.65 -4.40 -2.02
N ALA A 105 -6.29 -4.65 -3.15
CA ALA A 105 -7.65 -4.19 -3.40
C ALA A 105 -8.64 -4.81 -2.40
N ALA A 106 -8.54 -6.10 -2.12
CA ALA A 106 -9.40 -6.77 -1.16
C ALA A 106 -9.22 -6.21 0.25
N THR A 107 -7.98 -5.95 0.67
CA THR A 107 -7.72 -5.33 1.97
C THR A 107 -8.38 -3.96 2.07
N THR A 108 -8.30 -3.18 1.00
CA THR A 108 -8.95 -1.87 0.91
C THR A 108 -10.47 -2.00 1.10
N ARG A 109 -11.09 -2.96 0.43
CA ARG A 109 -12.54 -3.17 0.45
C ARG A 109 -13.01 -3.66 1.83
N VAL A 110 -12.35 -4.66 2.36
CA VAL A 110 -12.73 -5.29 3.65
C VAL A 110 -12.66 -4.28 4.78
N HIS A 111 -11.65 -3.43 4.78
CA HIS A 111 -11.45 -2.41 5.82
C HIS A 111 -12.09 -1.07 5.48
N ARG A 112 -12.77 -0.95 4.34
CA ARG A 112 -13.47 0.27 3.90
C ARG A 112 -12.55 1.48 3.85
N LEU A 113 -11.38 1.27 3.22
CA LEU A 113 -10.36 2.30 3.08
C LEU A 113 -10.44 2.91 1.67
N ARG A 114 -9.61 3.94 1.45
CA ARG A 114 -9.33 4.46 0.11
C ARG A 114 -7.91 4.05 -0.24
N LEU A 115 -7.70 3.57 -1.45
CA LEU A 115 -6.40 3.11 -1.91
C LEU A 115 -5.65 4.24 -2.59
N VAL A 116 -4.48 4.58 -2.05
CA VAL A 116 -3.56 5.53 -2.71
C VAL A 116 -2.74 4.71 -3.71
N THR A 117 -2.95 4.95 -4.99
CA THR A 117 -2.32 4.17 -6.06
C THR A 117 -2.19 4.99 -7.34
N SER A 118 -1.19 4.66 -8.15
CA SER A 118 -1.03 5.17 -9.51
C SER A 118 -1.16 4.04 -10.54
N ASP A 119 -1.53 2.84 -10.12
CA ASP A 119 -1.68 1.70 -11.02
C ASP A 119 -2.97 1.82 -11.81
N GLN A 120 -2.84 2.05 -13.13
CA GLN A 120 -3.99 2.27 -14.00
C GLN A 120 -4.92 1.07 -14.07
N ARG A 121 -4.41 -0.15 -13.94
CA ARG A 121 -5.27 -1.35 -13.96
C ARG A 121 -6.21 -1.37 -12.77
N ILE A 122 -5.71 -0.98 -11.60
CA ILE A 122 -6.55 -0.90 -10.39
C ILE A 122 -7.54 0.26 -10.51
N ILE A 123 -7.08 1.42 -10.95
CA ILE A 123 -7.92 2.61 -11.12
C ILE A 123 -9.08 2.32 -12.09
N GLU A 124 -8.75 1.75 -13.24
CA GLU A 124 -9.75 1.45 -14.28
C GLU A 124 -10.71 0.35 -13.88
N SER A 125 -10.31 -0.55 -12.99
CA SER A 125 -11.16 -1.64 -12.52
C SER A 125 -12.40 -1.14 -11.74
N LYS A 126 -12.31 0.03 -11.13
CA LYS A 126 -13.35 0.64 -10.29
C LYS A 126 -13.79 -0.25 -9.14
N LEU A 127 -12.92 -1.16 -8.70
CA LEU A 127 -13.22 -2.09 -7.60
C LEU A 127 -13.10 -1.44 -6.24
N VAL A 128 -12.31 -0.38 -6.12
CA VAL A 128 -12.03 0.31 -4.86
C VAL A 128 -12.02 1.83 -5.07
N PRO A 129 -12.36 2.62 -4.05
CA PRO A 129 -12.13 4.07 -4.12
C PRO A 129 -10.63 4.35 -4.08
N VAL A 130 -10.17 5.25 -4.94
CA VAL A 130 -8.74 5.53 -5.10
C VAL A 130 -8.42 6.99 -4.87
N VAL A 131 -7.15 7.24 -4.52
CA VAL A 131 -6.52 8.56 -4.56
C VAL A 131 -5.40 8.43 -5.59
N GLU A 132 -5.61 8.98 -6.75
CA GLU A 132 -4.66 8.93 -7.85
C GLU A 132 -3.96 10.28 -8.01
#